data_b346f559c893aa58e8e985da050cd29b
#
_entry.id   b346f559c893aa58e8e985da050cd29b
#
_cell.length_a   1.000
_cell.length_b   1.000
_cell.length_c   1.000
_cell.angle_alpha   90.00
_cell.angle_beta   90.00
_cell.angle_gamma   90.00
#
_symmetry.space_group_name_H-M   'P 1'
#
loop_
_entity.id
_entity.type
_entity.pdbx_description
1 polymer ?
#
loop_
_entity_poly.entity_id
_entity_poly.type
_entity_poly.pdbx_seq_one_letter_code
_entity_poly.pdbx_strand_id
1 'polypeptide(L)'
;TKLYPIISCVYPGPFFEYVPTRFTINDELNTRLAQLGFIVITVGHRGCSPMRGKYYHTFGYGNQRDYPLADDKYVIEQLADRYSFIDRKKVGIYGHSGGGFMAAAAICTYPDFYSAAVASAGNHDNNMYNKGWVEIHYGVRESKKMVKDSLGNEHEEITYFTSSKTNMDLAKNYKSGLLLVTGDMDNTVHPAHTMKMADALIKAGKYFDMLVLPGNRHGYGGMAEYFYEQKLWHHFARFLLEDSSADYQTDLDYFMKK
;
A
#
# COMPACT_ATOMS: atom_id res chain seq x y z
N THR A 1 22.86 -10.07 -21.18
CA THR A 1 22.89 -9.32 -19.91
C THR A 1 21.86 -9.95 -18.98
N LYS A 2 22.24 -10.22 -17.73
CA LYS A 2 21.30 -10.71 -16.72
C LYS A 2 20.28 -9.62 -16.42
N LEU A 3 18.99 -9.96 -16.40
CA LEU A 3 17.90 -9.08 -16.01
C LEU A 3 17.58 -9.26 -14.54
N TYR A 4 17.23 -8.16 -13.88
CA TYR A 4 16.87 -8.13 -12.47
C TYR A 4 15.47 -7.55 -12.29
N PRO A 5 14.60 -8.21 -11.52
CA PRO A 5 13.31 -7.64 -11.13
C PRO A 5 13.48 -6.34 -10.34
N ILE A 6 12.52 -5.43 -10.46
CA ILE A 6 12.50 -4.16 -9.74
C ILE A 6 11.33 -4.11 -8.75
N ILE A 7 11.59 -3.64 -7.54
CA ILE A 7 10.59 -3.50 -6.48
C ILE A 7 10.57 -2.03 -6.01
N SER A 8 9.40 -1.42 -5.99
CA SER A 8 9.18 -0.11 -5.41
C SER A 8 8.74 -0.22 -3.95
N CYS A 9 9.49 0.40 -3.05
CA CYS A 9 9.11 0.58 -1.65
C CYS A 9 8.40 1.93 -1.51
N VAL A 10 7.13 1.93 -1.11
CA VAL A 10 6.30 3.12 -1.18
C VAL A 10 5.67 3.50 0.15
N TYR A 11 5.64 4.80 0.41
CA TYR A 11 4.81 5.41 1.44
C TYR A 11 4.35 6.79 0.95
N PRO A 12 3.30 6.88 0.14
CA PRO A 12 2.74 8.16 -0.26
C PRO A 12 1.90 8.69 0.90
N GLY A 13 2.46 9.59 1.65
CA GLY A 13 1.76 10.25 2.76
C GLY A 13 1.73 11.74 2.54
N PRO A 14 0.65 12.45 2.90
CA PRO A 14 0.57 13.89 2.70
C PRO A 14 1.45 14.70 3.68
N PHE A 15 2.27 14.05 4.49
CA PHE A 15 3.06 14.69 5.55
C PHE A 15 4.55 14.78 5.26
N PHE A 16 5.10 13.82 4.52
CA PHE A 16 6.53 13.76 4.22
C PHE A 16 6.78 12.98 2.92
N GLU A 17 7.95 13.13 2.39
CA GLU A 17 8.41 12.37 1.22
C GLU A 17 9.25 11.18 1.70
N TYR A 18 8.81 9.97 1.40
CA TYR A 18 9.49 8.74 1.79
C TYR A 18 10.66 8.44 0.84
N VAL A 19 11.63 9.36 0.83
CA VAL A 19 12.87 9.19 0.09
C VAL A 19 14.02 9.55 1.01
N PRO A 20 15.05 8.70 1.15
CA PRO A 20 16.22 9.02 1.96
C PRO A 20 16.90 10.29 1.48
N THR A 21 17.15 11.24 2.39
CA THR A 21 17.85 12.50 2.08
C THR A 21 19.35 12.41 2.25
N ARG A 22 19.84 11.26 2.74
CA ARG A 22 21.28 10.98 2.93
C ARG A 22 21.61 9.63 2.32
N PHE A 23 22.83 9.49 1.85
CA PHE A 23 23.34 8.19 1.46
C PHE A 23 23.40 7.27 2.67
N THR A 24 22.77 6.10 2.56
CA THR A 24 22.82 5.05 3.58
C THR A 24 22.97 3.70 2.89
N ILE A 25 23.87 2.86 3.41
CA ILE A 25 24.03 1.47 2.98
C ILE A 25 23.27 0.49 3.86
N ASN A 26 22.59 0.98 4.87
CA ASN A 26 21.89 0.16 5.85
C ASN A 26 20.42 0.57 5.96
N ASP A 27 19.71 0.49 4.87
CA ASP A 27 18.25 0.47 4.84
C ASP A 27 17.83 -1.01 4.98
N GLU A 28 17.59 -1.44 6.20
CA GLU A 28 17.51 -2.86 6.58
C GLU A 28 16.72 -3.72 5.59
N LEU A 29 15.45 -3.43 5.36
CA LEU A 29 14.59 -4.27 4.51
C LEU A 29 14.94 -4.12 3.01
N ASN A 30 15.15 -2.89 2.53
CA ASN A 30 15.52 -2.64 1.14
C ASN A 30 16.88 -3.26 0.78
N THR A 31 17.86 -3.16 1.69
CA THR A 31 19.18 -3.77 1.52
C THR A 31 19.08 -5.29 1.46
N ARG A 32 18.26 -5.92 2.32
CA ARG A 32 18.05 -7.38 2.32
C ARG A 32 17.41 -7.84 1.01
N LEU A 33 16.39 -7.14 0.52
CA LEU A 33 15.78 -7.43 -0.79
C LEU A 33 16.81 -7.29 -1.93
N ALA A 34 17.67 -6.27 -1.88
CA ALA A 34 18.72 -6.11 -2.89
C ALA A 34 19.73 -7.26 -2.86
N GLN A 35 20.07 -7.78 -1.68
CA GLN A 35 20.95 -8.97 -1.52
C GLN A 35 20.32 -10.24 -2.11
N LEU A 36 19.00 -10.34 -2.16
CA LEU A 36 18.29 -11.45 -2.79
C LEU A 36 18.26 -11.35 -4.33
N GLY A 37 18.74 -10.25 -4.90
CA GLY A 37 18.85 -10.06 -6.36
C GLY A 37 17.76 -9.15 -6.95
N PHE A 38 17.10 -8.34 -6.14
CA PHE A 38 16.15 -7.34 -6.61
C PHE A 38 16.80 -5.96 -6.74
N ILE A 39 16.32 -5.16 -7.68
CA ILE A 39 16.56 -3.71 -7.67
C ILE A 39 15.45 -3.12 -6.81
N VAL A 40 15.83 -2.39 -5.75
CA VAL A 40 14.85 -1.76 -4.86
C VAL A 40 14.95 -0.24 -4.99
N ILE A 41 13.81 0.40 -5.21
CA ILE A 41 13.71 1.85 -5.35
C ILE A 41 12.75 2.46 -4.35
N THR A 42 12.97 3.72 -4.03
CA THR A 42 12.00 4.60 -3.36
C THR A 42 11.77 5.81 -4.24
N VAL A 43 10.51 6.19 -4.43
CA VAL A 43 10.11 7.29 -5.32
C VAL A 43 9.40 8.37 -4.51
N GLY A 44 9.78 9.63 -4.73
CA GLY A 44 9.03 10.78 -4.24
C GLY A 44 7.80 11.02 -5.12
N HIS A 45 6.62 11.01 -4.52
CA HIS A 45 5.36 11.20 -5.24
C HIS A 45 4.84 12.61 -5.06
N ARG A 46 4.25 13.19 -6.10
CA ARG A 46 3.46 14.42 -5.94
C ARG A 46 2.39 14.19 -4.89
N GLY A 47 2.11 15.18 -4.04
CA GLY A 47 1.18 15.05 -2.92
C GLY A 47 1.83 14.68 -1.59
N CYS A 48 3.15 14.42 -1.55
CA CYS A 48 3.85 14.02 -0.32
C CYS A 48 4.33 15.22 0.50
N SER A 49 5.51 15.74 0.23
CA SER A 49 6.18 16.70 1.11
C SER A 49 5.59 18.12 1.05
N PRO A 50 5.19 18.71 2.19
CA PRO A 50 4.81 20.13 2.25
C PRO A 50 6.00 21.07 1.97
N MET A 51 7.24 20.60 2.12
CA MET A 51 8.46 21.39 1.87
C MET A 51 8.69 21.67 0.39
N ARG A 52 8.00 20.97 -0.51
CA ARG A 52 8.08 21.17 -1.97
C ARG A 52 7.03 22.15 -2.51
N GLY A 53 6.36 22.86 -1.63
CA GLY A 53 5.38 23.88 -1.96
C GLY A 53 3.94 23.38 -2.07
N LYS A 54 2.99 24.31 -2.01
CA LYS A 54 1.55 24.02 -1.89
C LYS A 54 1.02 23.14 -3.02
N TYR A 55 1.33 23.45 -4.27
CA TYR A 55 0.82 22.68 -5.43
C TYR A 55 1.29 21.24 -5.45
N TYR A 56 2.54 20.99 -5.07
CA TYR A 56 3.08 19.65 -4.96
C TYR A 56 2.40 18.90 -3.80
N HIS A 57 2.37 19.51 -2.62
CA HIS A 57 1.83 18.89 -1.41
C HIS A 57 0.34 18.55 -1.50
N THR A 58 -0.48 19.46 -2.06
CA THR A 58 -1.93 19.25 -2.13
C THR A 58 -2.38 18.50 -3.37
N PHE A 59 -1.46 18.00 -4.20
CA PHE A 59 -1.79 17.32 -5.45
C PHE A 59 -2.70 16.11 -5.26
N GLY A 60 -2.56 15.39 -4.15
CA GLY A 60 -3.37 14.23 -3.81
C GLY A 60 -4.68 14.53 -3.08
N TYR A 61 -4.97 15.80 -2.74
CA TYR A 61 -6.17 16.14 -1.98
C TYR A 61 -7.44 15.81 -2.77
N GLY A 62 -8.39 15.19 -2.08
CA GLY A 62 -9.61 14.65 -2.69
C GLY A 62 -9.46 13.29 -3.38
N ASN A 63 -8.23 12.82 -3.65
CA ASN A 63 -7.98 11.54 -4.31
C ASN A 63 -6.70 10.85 -3.82
N GLN A 64 -6.64 10.54 -2.53
CA GLN A 64 -5.46 9.93 -1.90
C GLN A 64 -5.17 8.50 -2.39
N ARG A 65 -6.09 7.85 -3.12
CA ARG A 65 -5.87 6.51 -3.67
C ARG A 65 -5.06 6.53 -4.97
N ASP A 66 -5.42 7.41 -5.90
CA ASP A 66 -4.98 7.28 -7.29
C ASP A 66 -3.77 8.18 -7.62
N TYR A 67 -3.56 9.26 -6.88
CA TYR A 67 -2.59 10.30 -7.24
C TYR A 67 -1.14 9.82 -7.38
N PRO A 68 -0.63 8.88 -6.55
CA PRO A 68 0.79 8.50 -6.61
C PRO A 68 1.07 7.40 -7.63
N LEU A 69 0.03 6.69 -8.11
CA LEU A 69 0.20 5.46 -8.89
C LEU A 69 0.90 5.69 -10.23
N ALA A 70 0.54 6.77 -10.92
CA ALA A 70 1.13 7.11 -12.20
C ALA A 70 2.58 7.57 -12.06
N ASP A 71 2.92 8.28 -10.98
CA ASP A 71 4.29 8.74 -10.73
C ASP A 71 5.23 7.57 -10.50
N ASP A 72 4.83 6.59 -9.70
CA ASP A 72 5.63 5.39 -9.42
C ASP A 72 5.87 4.58 -10.71
N LYS A 73 4.78 4.26 -11.42
CA LYS A 73 4.85 3.53 -12.69
C LYS A 73 5.77 4.22 -13.70
N TYR A 74 5.62 5.53 -13.87
CA TYR A 74 6.41 6.30 -14.82
C TYR A 74 7.91 6.30 -14.50
N VAL A 75 8.27 6.43 -13.21
CA VAL A 75 9.68 6.35 -12.79
C VAL A 75 10.26 4.98 -13.08
N ILE A 76 9.53 3.89 -12.81
CA ILE A 76 9.99 2.53 -13.12
C ILE A 76 10.20 2.35 -14.62
N GLU A 77 9.26 2.83 -15.45
CA GLU A 77 9.38 2.79 -16.92
C GLU A 77 10.63 3.57 -17.41
N GLN A 78 10.85 4.79 -16.89
CA GLN A 78 12.04 5.58 -17.23
C GLN A 78 13.35 4.90 -16.81
N LEU A 79 13.38 4.26 -15.64
CA LEU A 79 14.56 3.53 -15.19
C LEU A 79 14.83 2.32 -16.10
N ALA A 80 13.80 1.58 -16.48
CA ALA A 80 13.91 0.42 -17.36
C ALA A 80 14.31 0.80 -18.80
N ASP A 81 13.93 1.99 -19.27
CA ASP A 81 14.40 2.54 -20.55
C ASP A 81 15.87 2.96 -20.49
N ARG A 82 16.33 3.45 -19.35
CA ARG A 82 17.70 3.93 -19.14
C ARG A 82 18.68 2.81 -18.83
N TYR A 83 18.24 1.77 -18.13
CA TYR A 83 19.10 0.70 -17.63
C TYR A 83 18.63 -0.67 -18.14
N SER A 84 19.32 -1.21 -19.11
CA SER A 84 18.95 -2.45 -19.82
C SER A 84 19.00 -3.72 -18.95
N PHE A 85 19.51 -3.65 -17.73
CA PHE A 85 19.51 -4.76 -16.78
C PHE A 85 18.24 -4.86 -15.94
N ILE A 86 17.30 -3.90 -16.04
CA ILE A 86 16.02 -3.94 -15.35
C ILE A 86 15.01 -4.77 -16.14
N ASP A 87 14.42 -5.76 -15.49
CA ASP A 87 13.33 -6.55 -16.06
C ASP A 87 11.98 -5.84 -15.87
N ARG A 88 11.54 -5.10 -16.89
CA ARG A 88 10.26 -4.38 -16.86
C ARG A 88 9.00 -5.28 -16.81
N LYS A 89 9.15 -6.59 -16.97
CA LYS A 89 8.07 -7.57 -16.85
C LYS A 89 7.94 -8.13 -15.44
N LYS A 90 8.92 -7.88 -14.57
CA LYS A 90 8.99 -8.39 -13.21
C LYS A 90 9.07 -7.23 -12.21
N VAL A 91 7.93 -6.55 -12.06
CA VAL A 91 7.79 -5.36 -11.22
C VAL A 91 7.02 -5.69 -9.95
N GLY A 92 7.62 -5.38 -8.81
CA GLY A 92 7.00 -5.50 -7.49
C GLY A 92 6.74 -4.15 -6.84
N ILE A 93 5.85 -4.14 -5.86
CA ILE A 93 5.56 -2.97 -5.03
C ILE A 93 5.24 -3.41 -3.61
N TYR A 94 5.74 -2.71 -2.61
CA TYR A 94 5.32 -2.95 -1.23
C TYR A 94 5.31 -1.69 -0.39
N GLY A 95 4.51 -1.71 0.65
CA GLY A 95 4.47 -0.65 1.63
C GLY A 95 3.60 -1.00 2.83
N HIS A 96 3.75 -0.19 3.86
CA HIS A 96 3.02 -0.30 5.11
C HIS A 96 2.07 0.89 5.27
N SER A 97 0.93 0.73 5.94
CA SER A 97 -0.02 1.83 6.21
C SER A 97 -0.50 2.50 4.91
N GLY A 98 -0.25 3.81 4.72
CA GLY A 98 -0.49 4.49 3.44
C GLY A 98 0.23 3.84 2.25
N GLY A 99 1.40 3.23 2.50
CA GLY A 99 2.11 2.43 1.50
C GLY A 99 1.40 1.13 1.16
N GLY A 100 0.79 0.45 2.14
CA GLY A 100 -0.05 -0.72 1.92
C GLY A 100 -1.33 -0.37 1.15
N PHE A 101 -1.91 0.79 1.41
CA PHE A 101 -3.02 1.33 0.64
C PHE A 101 -2.63 1.52 -0.84
N MET A 102 -1.47 2.15 -1.09
CA MET A 102 -0.94 2.36 -2.44
C MET A 102 -0.59 1.04 -3.14
N ALA A 103 0.09 0.10 -2.46
CA ALA A 103 0.52 -1.15 -3.06
C ALA A 103 -0.68 -1.98 -3.58
N ALA A 104 -1.76 -2.09 -2.78
CA ALA A 104 -2.99 -2.75 -3.20
C ALA A 104 -3.69 -2.00 -4.36
N ALA A 105 -3.73 -0.66 -4.30
CA ALA A 105 -4.29 0.13 -5.39
C ALA A 105 -3.50 -0.02 -6.69
N ALA A 106 -2.17 -0.05 -6.62
CA ALA A 106 -1.28 -0.15 -7.77
C ALA A 106 -1.48 -1.46 -8.54
N ILE A 107 -1.43 -2.61 -7.85
CA ILE A 107 -1.58 -3.92 -8.50
C ILE A 107 -3.00 -4.13 -9.05
N CYS A 108 -4.02 -3.50 -8.46
CA CYS A 108 -5.38 -3.55 -8.98
C CYS A 108 -5.62 -2.56 -10.13
N THR A 109 -4.89 -1.43 -10.17
CA THR A 109 -5.03 -0.42 -11.23
C THR A 109 -4.21 -0.80 -12.46
N TYR A 110 -3.01 -1.34 -12.27
CA TYR A 110 -2.08 -1.74 -13.32
C TYR A 110 -1.73 -3.24 -13.21
N PRO A 111 -2.70 -4.15 -13.38
CA PRO A 111 -2.51 -5.59 -13.13
C PRO A 111 -1.63 -6.28 -14.19
N ASP A 112 -1.29 -5.60 -15.27
CA ASP A 112 -0.34 -6.06 -16.30
C ASP A 112 1.05 -5.44 -16.14
N PHE A 113 1.21 -4.51 -15.19
CA PHE A 113 2.49 -3.87 -14.91
C PHE A 113 3.11 -4.39 -13.61
N TYR A 114 2.33 -4.43 -12.51
CA TYR A 114 2.80 -4.98 -11.24
C TYR A 114 2.51 -6.48 -11.17
N SER A 115 3.56 -7.29 -11.07
CA SER A 115 3.47 -8.75 -10.97
C SER A 115 3.33 -9.24 -9.53
N ALA A 116 3.78 -8.45 -8.55
CA ALA A 116 3.69 -8.76 -7.13
C ALA A 116 3.46 -7.51 -6.28
N ALA A 117 2.64 -7.63 -5.24
CA ALA A 117 2.44 -6.57 -4.25
C ALA A 117 2.34 -7.12 -2.84
N VAL A 118 2.92 -6.41 -1.87
CA VAL A 118 2.71 -6.66 -0.44
C VAL A 118 2.09 -5.42 0.19
N ALA A 119 0.84 -5.55 0.62
CA ALA A 119 0.05 -4.47 1.20
C ALA A 119 -0.12 -4.69 2.70
N SER A 120 0.75 -4.06 3.49
CA SER A 120 0.78 -4.20 4.94
C SER A 120 0.01 -3.09 5.64
N ALA A 121 -0.92 -3.44 6.51
CA ALA A 121 -1.75 -2.55 7.34
C ALA A 121 -2.35 -1.36 6.57
N GLY A 122 -2.80 -1.61 5.33
CA GLY A 122 -3.30 -0.57 4.44
C GLY A 122 -4.69 -0.05 4.83
N ASN A 123 -4.88 1.27 4.82
CA ASN A 123 -6.16 1.93 5.06
C ASN A 123 -7.07 1.88 3.81
N HIS A 124 -7.44 0.66 3.39
CA HIS A 124 -8.11 0.37 2.12
C HIS A 124 -9.47 1.07 1.93
N ASP A 125 -10.09 1.54 3.01
CA ASP A 125 -11.35 2.29 3.00
C ASP A 125 -11.27 3.52 3.90
N ASN A 126 -10.90 4.66 3.35
CA ASN A 126 -10.78 5.89 4.14
C ASN A 126 -12.12 6.46 4.62
N ASN A 127 -13.27 5.95 4.16
CA ASN A 127 -14.58 6.34 4.72
C ASN A 127 -14.78 5.84 6.16
N MET A 128 -14.02 4.85 6.59
CA MET A 128 -14.02 4.32 7.96
C MET A 128 -12.73 4.63 8.74
N TYR A 129 -11.83 5.44 8.18
CA TYR A 129 -10.58 5.83 8.82
C TYR A 129 -10.78 7.02 9.76
N ASN A 130 -9.70 7.54 10.35
CA ASN A 130 -9.72 8.70 11.24
C ASN A 130 -10.43 9.90 10.58
N LYS A 131 -11.56 10.31 11.18
CA LYS A 131 -12.44 11.32 10.59
C LYS A 131 -11.74 12.65 10.34
N GLY A 132 -10.98 13.17 11.32
CA GLY A 132 -10.25 14.44 11.17
C GLY A 132 -9.23 14.39 10.04
N TRP A 133 -8.51 13.28 9.89
CA TRP A 133 -7.58 13.08 8.78
C TRP A 133 -8.31 13.06 7.42
N VAL A 134 -9.45 12.37 7.37
CA VAL A 134 -10.25 12.27 6.14
C VAL A 134 -10.84 13.64 5.76
N GLU A 135 -11.36 14.38 6.71
CA GLU A 135 -11.89 15.73 6.48
C GLU A 135 -10.83 16.68 5.89
N ILE A 136 -9.60 16.63 6.41
CA ILE A 136 -8.48 17.46 5.92
C ILE A 136 -8.11 17.10 4.48
N HIS A 137 -8.00 15.79 4.16
CA HIS A 137 -7.40 15.36 2.90
C HIS A 137 -8.40 15.06 1.78
N TYR A 138 -9.68 14.84 2.12
CA TYR A 138 -10.75 14.62 1.13
C TYR A 138 -11.75 15.75 1.06
N GLY A 139 -11.75 16.64 2.07
CA GLY A 139 -12.73 17.72 2.21
C GLY A 139 -14.07 17.24 2.76
N VAL A 140 -14.89 18.19 3.19
CA VAL A 140 -16.25 17.97 3.70
C VAL A 140 -17.24 18.42 2.64
N ARG A 141 -18.24 17.60 2.40
CA ARG A 141 -19.35 17.89 1.49
C ARG A 141 -20.61 18.17 2.29
N GLU A 142 -21.43 19.06 1.78
CA GLU A 142 -22.74 19.41 2.33
C GLU A 142 -23.83 18.73 1.49
N SER A 143 -24.84 18.17 2.15
CA SER A 143 -26.07 17.70 1.54
C SER A 143 -27.25 18.34 2.23
N LYS A 144 -28.17 18.88 1.44
CA LYS A 144 -29.41 19.52 1.91
C LYS A 144 -30.59 18.66 1.47
N LYS A 145 -31.48 18.37 2.40
CA LYS A 145 -32.71 17.63 2.12
C LYS A 145 -33.88 18.30 2.83
N MET A 146 -35.00 18.44 2.13
CA MET A 146 -36.26 18.78 2.77
C MET A 146 -36.79 17.55 3.50
N VAL A 147 -36.99 17.65 4.80
CA VAL A 147 -37.53 16.60 5.66
C VAL A 147 -38.77 17.13 6.38
N LYS A 148 -39.67 16.22 6.75
CA LYS A 148 -40.87 16.54 7.55
C LYS A 148 -40.59 16.15 9.01
N ASP A 149 -40.89 17.07 9.93
CA ASP A 149 -40.88 16.76 11.35
C ASP A 149 -42.06 15.88 11.74
N SER A 150 -42.13 15.47 13.01
CA SER A 150 -43.22 14.66 13.53
C SER A 150 -44.62 15.34 13.50
N LEU A 151 -44.66 16.63 13.26
CA LEU A 151 -45.86 17.44 13.13
C LEU A 151 -46.26 17.70 11.66
N GLY A 152 -45.43 17.21 10.71
CA GLY A 152 -45.66 17.38 9.28
C GLY A 152 -45.12 18.67 8.69
N ASN A 153 -44.38 19.52 9.45
CA ASN A 153 -43.76 20.75 8.95
C ASN A 153 -42.51 20.41 8.15
N GLU A 154 -42.35 21.05 7.02
CA GLU A 154 -41.14 20.91 6.20
C GLU A 154 -40.03 21.84 6.68
N HIS A 155 -38.82 21.31 6.82
CA HIS A 155 -37.62 22.06 7.09
C HIS A 155 -36.41 21.50 6.34
N GLU A 156 -35.42 22.34 6.08
CA GLU A 156 -34.16 21.92 5.48
C GLU A 156 -33.26 21.25 6.51
N GLU A 157 -32.93 19.99 6.30
CA GLU A 157 -31.90 19.27 7.08
C GLU A 157 -30.58 19.34 6.32
N ILE A 158 -29.54 19.86 7.00
CA ILE A 158 -28.19 19.97 6.45
C ILE A 158 -27.33 18.90 7.09
N THR A 159 -26.74 18.04 6.27
CA THR A 159 -25.81 17.00 6.71
C THR A 159 -24.43 17.20 6.08
N TYR A 160 -23.39 16.93 6.85
CA TYR A 160 -22.00 17.00 6.39
C TYR A 160 -21.39 15.61 6.33
N PHE A 161 -20.71 15.29 5.25
CA PHE A 161 -20.09 13.98 5.06
C PHE A 161 -18.79 14.08 4.26
N THR A 162 -17.96 13.08 4.41
CA THR A 162 -16.76 12.86 3.60
C THR A 162 -16.99 11.66 2.68
N SER A 163 -16.32 11.62 1.55
CA SER A 163 -16.40 10.48 0.63
C SER A 163 -15.07 10.26 -0.05
N SER A 164 -14.57 9.04 0.04
CA SER A 164 -13.31 8.62 -0.60
C SER A 164 -13.53 7.40 -1.50
N LYS A 165 -12.76 7.32 -2.56
CA LYS A 165 -12.61 6.09 -3.34
C LYS A 165 -11.89 5.03 -2.51
N THR A 166 -12.33 3.78 -2.61
CA THR A 166 -11.78 2.66 -1.86
C THR A 166 -10.98 1.70 -2.74
N ASN A 167 -10.10 0.89 -2.15
CA ASN A 167 -9.42 -0.16 -2.90
C ASN A 167 -10.36 -1.29 -3.30
N MET A 168 -11.44 -1.50 -2.55
CA MET A 168 -12.47 -2.50 -2.90
C MET A 168 -13.08 -2.26 -4.28
N ASP A 169 -13.21 -0.99 -4.69
CA ASP A 169 -13.72 -0.61 -6.02
C ASP A 169 -12.87 -1.20 -7.16
N LEU A 170 -11.61 -1.50 -6.88
CA LEU A 170 -10.63 -2.00 -7.85
C LEU A 170 -10.48 -3.53 -7.83
N ALA A 171 -11.06 -4.23 -6.84
CA ALA A 171 -10.83 -5.67 -6.61
C ALA A 171 -11.09 -6.54 -7.86
N LYS A 172 -12.10 -6.19 -8.67
CA LYS A 172 -12.44 -6.91 -9.91
C LYS A 172 -11.31 -6.89 -10.95
N ASN A 173 -10.48 -5.87 -10.94
CA ASN A 173 -9.40 -5.69 -11.93
C ASN A 173 -8.13 -6.48 -11.55
N TYR A 174 -7.98 -6.85 -10.27
CA TYR A 174 -6.83 -7.59 -9.79
C TYR A 174 -6.67 -8.94 -10.52
N LYS A 175 -5.44 -9.33 -10.82
CA LYS A 175 -5.11 -10.60 -11.50
C LYS A 175 -4.45 -11.61 -10.56
N SER A 176 -3.27 -11.30 -10.03
CA SER A 176 -2.48 -12.20 -9.19
C SER A 176 -1.39 -11.45 -8.39
N GLY A 177 -0.75 -12.13 -7.44
CA GLY A 177 0.46 -11.65 -6.78
C GLY A 177 0.25 -10.65 -5.65
N LEU A 178 -0.88 -10.68 -4.94
CA LEU A 178 -1.13 -9.82 -3.77
C LEU A 178 -1.02 -10.60 -2.47
N LEU A 179 -0.21 -10.08 -1.54
CA LEU A 179 -0.19 -10.45 -0.13
C LEU A 179 -0.75 -9.30 0.71
N LEU A 180 -1.85 -9.56 1.40
CA LEU A 180 -2.44 -8.66 2.40
C LEU A 180 -1.89 -9.01 3.79
N VAL A 181 -1.46 -8.03 4.56
CA VAL A 181 -0.95 -8.23 5.92
C VAL A 181 -1.60 -7.26 6.89
N THR A 182 -1.89 -7.72 8.12
CA THR A 182 -2.40 -6.86 9.20
C THR A 182 -2.05 -7.43 10.57
N GLY A 183 -1.85 -6.57 11.56
CA GLY A 183 -1.88 -6.96 12.96
C GLY A 183 -3.33 -6.99 13.44
N ASP A 184 -3.71 -8.00 14.24
CA ASP A 184 -5.08 -8.14 14.73
C ASP A 184 -5.47 -7.12 15.80
N MET A 185 -4.47 -6.50 16.44
CA MET A 185 -4.64 -5.45 17.45
C MET A 185 -4.29 -4.04 16.93
N ASP A 186 -4.26 -3.84 15.63
CA ASP A 186 -3.97 -2.54 15.04
C ASP A 186 -5.08 -1.53 15.37
N ASN A 187 -4.72 -0.50 16.12
CA ASN A 187 -5.61 0.58 16.54
C ASN A 187 -5.39 1.90 15.76
N THR A 188 -4.47 1.90 14.82
CA THR A 188 -4.21 3.03 13.90
C THR A 188 -4.94 2.82 12.59
N VAL A 189 -4.71 1.68 11.95
CA VAL A 189 -5.45 1.21 10.78
C VAL A 189 -6.14 -0.11 11.15
N HIS A 190 -7.37 0.00 11.62
CA HIS A 190 -8.11 -1.16 12.14
C HIS A 190 -8.10 -2.34 11.16
N PRO A 191 -7.91 -3.61 11.61
CA PRO A 191 -7.83 -4.79 10.75
C PRO A 191 -9.01 -4.95 9.77
N ALA A 192 -10.16 -4.36 10.11
CA ALA A 192 -11.33 -4.33 9.24
C ALA A 192 -11.05 -3.75 7.85
N HIS A 193 -10.07 -2.85 7.68
CA HIS A 193 -9.65 -2.38 6.36
C HIS A 193 -9.15 -3.53 5.49
N THR A 194 -8.27 -4.36 6.03
CA THR A 194 -7.74 -5.54 5.35
C THR A 194 -8.81 -6.59 5.11
N MET A 195 -9.69 -6.83 6.10
CA MET A 195 -10.82 -7.76 5.97
C MET A 195 -11.81 -7.34 4.88
N LYS A 196 -12.13 -6.05 4.77
CA LYS A 196 -12.99 -5.53 3.69
C LYS A 196 -12.34 -5.70 2.31
N MET A 197 -11.03 -5.49 2.20
CA MET A 197 -10.32 -5.72 0.94
C MET A 197 -10.33 -7.21 0.57
N ALA A 198 -10.08 -8.10 1.54
CA ALA A 198 -10.16 -9.54 1.35
C ALA A 198 -11.57 -9.98 0.91
N ASP A 199 -12.63 -9.51 1.57
CA ASP A 199 -14.03 -9.78 1.20
C ASP A 199 -14.32 -9.35 -0.25
N ALA A 200 -13.87 -8.15 -0.66
CA ALA A 200 -14.06 -7.67 -2.02
C ALA A 200 -13.34 -8.53 -3.07
N LEU A 201 -12.13 -9.00 -2.76
CA LEU A 201 -11.39 -9.92 -3.63
C LEU A 201 -12.09 -11.29 -3.72
N ILE A 202 -12.56 -11.85 -2.60
CA ILE A 202 -13.33 -13.10 -2.58
C ILE A 202 -14.60 -12.97 -3.43
N LYS A 203 -15.37 -11.90 -3.25
CA LYS A 203 -16.59 -11.63 -4.03
C LYS A 203 -16.31 -11.43 -5.52
N ALA A 204 -15.12 -10.97 -5.86
CA ALA A 204 -14.66 -10.85 -7.25
C ALA A 204 -14.06 -12.16 -7.81
N GLY A 205 -14.06 -13.26 -7.04
CA GLY A 205 -13.50 -14.55 -7.46
C GLY A 205 -11.98 -14.54 -7.61
N LYS A 206 -11.26 -13.76 -6.79
CA LYS A 206 -9.82 -13.55 -6.90
C LYS A 206 -9.05 -14.33 -5.83
N TYR A 207 -7.94 -14.94 -6.24
CA TYR A 207 -7.00 -15.59 -5.32
C TYR A 207 -5.93 -14.60 -4.86
N PHE A 208 -5.67 -14.55 -3.56
CA PHE A 208 -4.65 -13.72 -2.92
C PHE A 208 -4.11 -14.41 -1.67
N ASP A 209 -2.94 -14.00 -1.23
CA ASP A 209 -2.37 -14.44 0.04
C ASP A 209 -2.72 -13.44 1.15
N MET A 210 -2.88 -13.94 2.39
CA MET A 210 -3.18 -13.11 3.55
C MET A 210 -2.40 -13.58 4.78
N LEU A 211 -1.89 -12.62 5.55
CA LEU A 211 -1.23 -12.85 6.83
C LEU A 211 -1.85 -11.97 7.90
N VAL A 212 -2.36 -12.58 8.95
CA VAL A 212 -2.74 -11.89 10.19
C VAL A 212 -1.66 -12.18 11.23
N LEU A 213 -1.12 -11.14 11.87
CA LEU A 213 -0.10 -11.23 12.92
C LEU A 213 -0.75 -11.07 14.28
N PRO A 214 -0.99 -12.18 15.03
CA PRO A 214 -1.68 -12.13 16.32
C PRO A 214 -0.91 -11.31 17.35
N GLY A 215 -1.63 -10.51 18.15
CA GLY A 215 -1.06 -9.67 19.22
C GLY A 215 -0.30 -8.44 18.71
N ASN A 216 -0.26 -8.18 17.41
CA ASN A 216 0.48 -7.06 16.85
C ASN A 216 -0.42 -5.86 16.54
N ARG A 217 0.13 -4.67 16.81
CA ARG A 217 -0.49 -3.38 16.51
C ARG A 217 -0.10 -2.89 15.11
N HIS A 218 -0.14 -1.56 14.90
CA HIS A 218 0.20 -0.95 13.61
C HIS A 218 1.66 -1.19 13.18
N GLY A 219 2.59 -1.20 14.14
CA GLY A 219 3.96 -1.68 13.94
C GLY A 219 4.08 -3.14 14.39
N TYR A 220 4.82 -3.93 13.65
CA TYR A 220 5.12 -5.30 14.03
C TYR A 220 6.43 -5.32 14.85
N GLY A 221 6.56 -6.27 15.75
CA GLY A 221 7.75 -6.34 16.58
C GLY A 221 8.23 -7.77 16.86
N GLY A 222 9.51 -7.90 17.14
CA GLY A 222 10.12 -9.16 17.51
C GLY A 222 9.98 -10.25 16.45
N MET A 223 9.54 -11.43 16.87
CA MET A 223 9.35 -12.57 15.97
C MET A 223 8.33 -12.34 14.86
N ALA A 224 7.28 -11.54 15.13
CA ALA A 224 6.24 -11.27 14.15
C ALA A 224 6.76 -10.40 13.00
N GLU A 225 7.61 -9.40 13.29
CA GLU A 225 8.28 -8.59 12.28
C GLU A 225 9.20 -9.43 11.41
N TYR A 226 10.03 -10.27 12.03
CA TYR A 226 10.92 -11.17 11.33
C TYR A 226 10.16 -12.16 10.43
N PHE A 227 9.08 -12.75 10.94
CA PHE A 227 8.21 -13.62 10.16
C PHE A 227 7.55 -12.89 8.97
N TYR A 228 7.11 -11.65 9.19
CA TYR A 228 6.56 -10.81 8.13
C TYR A 228 7.58 -10.54 7.03
N GLU A 229 8.81 -10.17 7.40
CA GLU A 229 9.90 -9.93 6.44
C GLU A 229 10.17 -11.17 5.58
N GLN A 230 10.26 -12.34 6.20
CA GLN A 230 10.44 -13.59 5.45
C GLN A 230 9.28 -13.89 4.51
N LYS A 231 8.04 -13.69 4.95
CA LYS A 231 6.87 -13.83 4.09
C LYS A 231 6.90 -12.88 2.89
N LEU A 232 7.35 -11.65 3.10
CA LEU A 232 7.53 -10.67 2.04
C LEU A 232 8.60 -11.13 1.04
N TRP A 233 9.74 -11.64 1.51
CA TRP A 233 10.81 -12.15 0.63
C TRP A 233 10.34 -13.33 -0.21
N HIS A 234 9.70 -14.32 0.42
CA HIS A 234 9.16 -15.50 -0.27
C HIS A 234 8.11 -15.11 -1.30
N HIS A 235 7.25 -14.13 -0.96
CA HIS A 235 6.25 -13.63 -1.90
C HIS A 235 6.89 -13.04 -3.15
N PHE A 236 7.89 -12.18 -3.01
CA PHE A 236 8.60 -11.64 -4.16
C PHE A 236 9.44 -12.67 -4.90
N ALA A 237 10.10 -13.61 -4.21
CA ALA A 237 10.83 -14.69 -4.86
C ALA A 237 9.89 -15.53 -5.73
N ARG A 238 8.73 -15.92 -5.20
CA ARG A 238 7.73 -16.70 -5.93
C ARG A 238 7.23 -16.00 -7.20
N PHE A 239 6.88 -14.73 -7.12
CA PHE A 239 6.24 -14.04 -8.24
C PHE A 239 7.21 -13.33 -9.19
N LEU A 240 8.38 -12.91 -8.72
CA LEU A 240 9.34 -12.16 -9.53
C LEU A 240 10.56 -12.98 -9.96
N LEU A 241 11.00 -13.95 -9.15
CA LEU A 241 12.10 -14.87 -9.50
C LEU A 241 11.59 -16.22 -10.01
N GLU A 242 10.27 -16.47 -9.93
CA GLU A 242 9.64 -17.76 -10.24
C GLU A 242 10.21 -18.90 -9.38
N ASP A 243 10.71 -18.53 -8.19
CA ASP A 243 11.28 -19.46 -7.23
C ASP A 243 10.25 -19.79 -6.14
N SER A 244 9.70 -20.99 -6.20
CA SER A 244 8.80 -21.55 -5.20
C SER A 244 9.49 -22.53 -4.25
N SER A 245 10.80 -22.73 -4.40
CA SER A 245 11.60 -23.63 -3.56
C SER A 245 11.96 -23.03 -2.20
N ALA A 246 11.65 -21.74 -1.98
CA ALA A 246 11.92 -21.06 -0.72
C ALA A 246 11.35 -21.86 0.45
N ASP A 247 12.20 -22.21 1.41
CA ASP A 247 11.78 -22.84 2.66
C ASP A 247 10.92 -21.85 3.44
N TYR A 248 9.71 -22.25 3.79
CA TYR A 248 8.78 -21.43 4.57
C TYR A 248 9.04 -21.54 6.07
N GLN A 249 10.07 -22.24 6.48
CA GLN A 249 10.46 -22.35 7.88
C GLN A 249 11.24 -21.09 8.30
N THR A 250 10.82 -20.47 9.39
CA THR A 250 11.54 -19.36 10.00
C THR A 250 12.84 -19.85 10.63
N ASP A 251 13.97 -19.19 10.28
CA ASP A 251 15.25 -19.44 10.94
C ASP A 251 15.27 -18.82 12.34
N LEU A 252 14.84 -19.60 13.32
CA LEU A 252 14.81 -19.19 14.72
C LEU A 252 16.19 -18.91 15.29
N ASP A 253 17.21 -19.66 14.84
CA ASP A 253 18.60 -19.49 15.31
C ASP A 253 19.15 -18.13 14.92
N TYR A 254 18.81 -17.65 13.72
CA TYR A 254 19.19 -16.29 13.30
C TYR A 254 18.53 -15.21 14.16
N PHE A 255 17.24 -15.39 14.49
CA PHE A 255 16.52 -14.43 15.34
C PHE A 255 17.05 -14.40 16.76
N MET A 256 17.33 -15.57 17.36
CA MET A 256 17.79 -15.69 18.74
C MET A 256 19.25 -15.20 18.96
N LYS A 257 20.00 -14.99 17.90
CA LYS A 257 21.39 -14.48 17.95
C LYS A 257 21.50 -12.96 17.83
N LYS A 258 20.40 -12.26 17.62
CA LYS A 258 20.29 -10.80 17.64
C LYS A 258 19.84 -10.28 19.00
#